data_9f3f3a50dcdc77e76d7421ace5673cd2
#
_entry.id   9f3f3a50dcdc77e76d7421ace5673cd2
#
_cell.length_a   1.000
_cell.length_b   1.000
_cell.length_c   1.000
_cell.angle_alpha   90.00
_cell.angle_beta   90.00
_cell.angle_gamma   90.00
#
_symmetry.space_group_name_H-M   'P 1'
#
loop_
_entity.id
_entity.type
_entity.pdbx_description
1 polymer ?
#
loop_
_entity_poly.entity_id
_entity_poly.type
_entity_poly.pdbx_seq_one_letter_code
_entity_poly.pdbx_strand_id
1 'polypeptide(L)'
;MSAPTIEQYIGVKQINAKPMTREEYNELRGWTVPADENPDDPGYLVEYVDGGQANHPDFAGYISWSPKDVFERAYRPTQGMTFGLAIEALKQGAKVARAGWNGKGMWLSLSGGMVGRIVQADQFWSQANHDYAESQGGSAHVLPAITMKTATGEILMGWLASQTDMLAEDWAVIP
;
A
#
# COMPACT_ATOMS: atom_id res chain seq x y z
N MET A 1 -35.84 -17.42 4.23
CA MET A 1 -34.50 -16.83 4.21
C MET A 1 -34.39 -16.06 2.91
N SER A 2 -34.11 -14.74 2.96
CA SER A 2 -33.86 -13.94 1.76
C SER A 2 -32.54 -14.38 1.12
N ALA A 3 -32.46 -14.40 -0.21
CA ALA A 3 -31.22 -14.70 -0.92
C ALA A 3 -30.16 -13.63 -0.54
N PRO A 4 -28.86 -13.98 -0.43
CA PRO A 4 -27.82 -13.01 -0.15
C PRO A 4 -27.78 -11.95 -1.26
N THR A 5 -27.73 -10.69 -0.86
CA THR A 5 -27.63 -9.55 -1.78
C THR A 5 -26.17 -9.45 -2.29
N ILE A 6 -26.00 -9.22 -3.58
CA ILE A 6 -24.67 -8.92 -4.16
C ILE A 6 -24.33 -7.47 -3.86
N GLU A 7 -23.18 -7.25 -3.23
CA GLU A 7 -22.65 -5.90 -2.90
C GLU A 7 -21.39 -5.61 -3.69
N GLN A 8 -21.12 -4.32 -3.93
CA GLN A 8 -19.87 -3.87 -4.57
C GLN A 8 -18.80 -3.56 -3.52
N TYR A 9 -17.57 -3.99 -3.80
CA TYR A 9 -16.40 -3.72 -2.96
C TYR A 9 -15.29 -3.08 -3.77
N ILE A 10 -14.53 -2.17 -3.15
CA ILE A 10 -13.24 -1.67 -3.64
C ILE A 10 -12.20 -2.16 -2.65
N GLY A 11 -11.17 -2.85 -3.16
CA GLY A 11 -10.10 -3.39 -2.32
C GLY A 11 -8.73 -2.86 -2.71
N VAL A 12 -7.80 -2.88 -1.76
CA VAL A 12 -6.37 -2.68 -1.98
C VAL A 12 -5.65 -3.96 -1.57
N LYS A 13 -4.80 -4.45 -2.48
CA LYS A 13 -4.03 -5.66 -2.29
C LYS A 13 -2.61 -5.45 -2.77
N GLN A 14 -1.63 -5.85 -1.96
CA GLN A 14 -0.25 -5.95 -2.42
C GLN A 14 -0.02 -7.37 -2.96
N ILE A 15 0.54 -7.45 -4.15
CA ILE A 15 0.79 -8.72 -4.83
C ILE A 15 2.18 -8.69 -5.48
N ASN A 16 2.73 -9.87 -5.79
CA ASN A 16 3.83 -9.98 -6.72
C ASN A 16 3.29 -10.33 -8.11
N ALA A 17 3.84 -9.75 -9.15
CA ALA A 17 3.44 -10.08 -10.51
C ALA A 17 4.60 -9.99 -11.49
N LYS A 18 4.52 -10.79 -12.55
CA LYS A 18 5.41 -10.67 -13.71
C LYS A 18 4.61 -10.86 -15.01
N PRO A 19 4.97 -10.16 -16.10
CA PRO A 19 4.39 -10.42 -17.42
C PRO A 19 4.54 -11.89 -17.80
N MET A 20 3.49 -12.48 -18.35
CA MET A 20 3.44 -13.88 -18.73
C MET A 20 2.27 -14.12 -19.67
N THR A 21 2.50 -14.76 -20.82
CA THR A 21 1.42 -15.15 -21.73
C THR A 21 0.54 -16.24 -21.12
N ARG A 22 -0.61 -16.47 -21.74
CA ARG A 22 -1.50 -17.56 -21.35
C ARG A 22 -0.82 -18.93 -21.49
N GLU A 23 -0.08 -19.14 -22.57
CA GLU A 23 0.66 -20.38 -22.81
C GLU A 23 1.70 -20.62 -21.71
N GLU A 24 2.59 -19.64 -21.46
CA GLU A 24 3.63 -19.75 -20.43
C GLU A 24 3.05 -20.07 -19.05
N TYR A 25 1.88 -19.48 -18.70
CA TYR A 25 1.22 -19.79 -17.43
C TYR A 25 0.67 -21.21 -17.40
N ASN A 26 0.03 -21.67 -18.49
CA ASN A 26 -0.48 -23.05 -18.56
C ASN A 26 0.68 -24.07 -18.53
N GLU A 27 1.78 -23.82 -19.22
CA GLU A 27 2.99 -24.66 -19.14
C GLU A 27 3.53 -24.74 -17.71
N LEU A 28 3.65 -23.59 -17.02
CA LEU A 28 4.05 -23.55 -15.61
C LEU A 28 3.14 -24.41 -14.74
N ARG A 29 1.84 -24.43 -15.02
CA ARG A 29 0.83 -25.22 -14.27
C ARG A 29 0.79 -26.69 -14.69
N GLY A 30 1.47 -27.08 -15.77
CA GLY A 30 1.33 -28.40 -16.39
C GLY A 30 -0.02 -28.62 -17.05
N TRP A 31 -0.66 -27.55 -17.51
CA TRP A 31 -1.97 -27.57 -18.17
C TRP A 31 -1.85 -27.35 -19.68
N THR A 32 -2.83 -27.83 -20.43
CA THR A 32 -3.00 -27.50 -21.84
C THR A 32 -3.90 -26.27 -21.98
N VAL A 33 -3.51 -25.33 -22.86
CA VAL A 33 -4.39 -24.20 -23.19
C VAL A 33 -5.68 -24.72 -23.84
N PRO A 34 -6.87 -24.33 -23.38
CA PRO A 34 -8.13 -24.69 -24.02
C PRO A 34 -8.16 -24.27 -25.50
N ALA A 35 -8.83 -25.07 -26.33
CA ALA A 35 -8.85 -24.83 -27.79
C ALA A 35 -9.57 -23.54 -28.23
N ASP A 36 -10.40 -22.99 -27.35
CA ASP A 36 -11.13 -21.75 -27.54
C ASP A 36 -10.43 -20.52 -26.95
N GLU A 37 -9.23 -20.69 -26.39
CA GLU A 37 -8.39 -19.63 -25.86
C GLU A 37 -7.14 -19.43 -26.73
N ASN A 38 -6.67 -18.17 -26.81
CA ASN A 38 -5.45 -17.86 -27.55
C ASN A 38 -4.21 -17.99 -26.64
N PRO A 39 -3.26 -18.89 -26.97
CA PRO A 39 -2.03 -19.07 -26.19
C PRO A 39 -1.17 -17.81 -26.10
N ASP A 40 -1.18 -16.94 -27.12
CA ASP A 40 -0.38 -15.71 -27.18
C ASP A 40 -1.02 -14.53 -26.41
N ASP A 41 -2.17 -14.73 -25.75
CA ASP A 41 -2.80 -13.67 -24.97
C ASP A 41 -1.84 -13.11 -23.93
N PRO A 42 -1.54 -11.80 -23.96
CA PRO A 42 -0.68 -11.18 -22.97
C PRO A 42 -1.39 -11.06 -21.62
N GLY A 43 -0.64 -11.29 -20.56
CA GLY A 43 -1.16 -11.22 -19.20
C GLY A 43 -0.06 -11.14 -18.16
N TYR A 44 -0.42 -11.47 -16.94
CA TYR A 44 0.47 -11.50 -15.79
C TYR A 44 0.24 -12.75 -14.97
N LEU A 45 1.32 -13.41 -14.56
CA LEU A 45 1.28 -14.25 -13.38
C LEU A 45 1.16 -13.32 -12.17
N VAL A 46 0.19 -13.59 -11.30
CA VAL A 46 -0.07 -12.86 -10.07
C VAL A 46 0.10 -13.81 -8.89
N GLU A 47 0.95 -13.44 -7.93
CA GLU A 47 1.13 -14.17 -6.67
C GLU A 47 0.53 -13.36 -5.52
N TYR A 48 -0.40 -13.97 -4.79
CA TYR A 48 -1.05 -13.40 -3.62
C TYR A 48 -0.28 -13.82 -2.37
N VAL A 49 0.46 -12.86 -1.79
CA VAL A 49 1.32 -13.11 -0.61
C VAL A 49 0.59 -12.93 0.72
N ASP A 50 -0.62 -12.36 0.70
CA ASP A 50 -1.40 -11.98 1.87
C ASP A 50 -2.51 -12.99 2.24
N GLY A 51 -2.60 -14.12 1.56
CA GLY A 51 -3.60 -15.14 1.85
C GLY A 51 -3.77 -16.22 0.80
N GLY A 52 -4.36 -17.31 1.23
CA GLY A 52 -4.54 -18.50 0.43
C GLY A 52 -3.37 -19.49 0.55
N GLN A 53 -3.68 -20.76 0.39
CA GLN A 53 -2.67 -21.81 0.34
C GLN A 53 -1.95 -21.75 -1.02
N ALA A 54 -0.62 -21.86 -1.00
CA ALA A 54 0.16 -21.99 -2.24
C ALA A 54 -0.39 -23.14 -3.11
N ASN A 55 -0.57 -22.87 -4.39
CA ASN A 55 -1.08 -23.82 -5.36
C ASN A 55 -0.04 -24.25 -6.39
N HIS A 56 1.23 -23.87 -6.15
CA HIS A 56 2.38 -24.28 -6.94
C HIS A 56 3.64 -24.34 -6.04
N PRO A 57 4.54 -25.34 -6.19
CA PRO A 57 5.67 -25.55 -5.28
C PRO A 57 6.70 -24.42 -5.28
N ASP A 58 6.85 -23.71 -6.40
CA ASP A 58 7.87 -22.66 -6.56
C ASP A 58 7.41 -21.28 -6.05
N PHE A 59 6.22 -21.17 -5.49
CA PHE A 59 5.63 -19.92 -5.00
C PHE A 59 5.21 -20.03 -3.54
N ALA A 60 5.42 -18.97 -2.78
CA ALA A 60 5.02 -18.92 -1.38
C ALA A 60 3.51 -18.71 -1.20
N GLY A 61 2.88 -18.02 -2.15
CA GLY A 61 1.46 -17.68 -2.15
C GLY A 61 0.65 -18.40 -3.24
N TYR A 62 -0.65 -18.14 -3.24
CA TYR A 62 -1.54 -18.60 -4.31
C TYR A 62 -1.20 -17.85 -5.60
N ILE A 63 -1.07 -18.56 -6.72
CA ILE A 63 -0.86 -17.95 -8.04
C ILE A 63 -2.09 -18.06 -8.94
N SER A 64 -2.30 -17.03 -9.74
CA SER A 64 -3.29 -17.00 -10.83
C SER A 64 -2.72 -16.29 -12.06
N TRP A 65 -3.41 -16.42 -13.18
CA TRP A 65 -3.14 -15.60 -14.36
C TRP A 65 -4.23 -14.54 -14.53
N SER A 66 -3.84 -13.34 -14.95
CA SER A 66 -4.74 -12.24 -15.24
C SER A 66 -4.46 -11.66 -16.62
N PRO A 67 -5.49 -11.43 -17.48
CA PRO A 67 -5.31 -10.72 -18.74
C PRO A 67 -4.68 -9.34 -18.51
N LYS A 68 -3.83 -8.92 -19.44
CA LYS A 68 -3.05 -7.68 -19.34
C LYS A 68 -3.90 -6.46 -19.02
N ASP A 69 -4.97 -6.24 -19.78
CA ASP A 69 -5.84 -5.06 -19.65
C ASP A 69 -6.58 -5.04 -18.30
N VAL A 70 -6.97 -6.21 -17.79
CA VAL A 70 -7.62 -6.37 -16.48
C VAL A 70 -6.63 -6.07 -15.37
N PHE A 71 -5.42 -6.61 -15.47
CA PHE A 71 -4.36 -6.41 -14.48
C PHE A 71 -3.94 -4.94 -14.41
N GLU A 72 -3.62 -4.32 -15.54
CA GLU A 72 -3.12 -2.93 -15.59
C GLU A 72 -4.17 -1.89 -15.19
N ARG A 73 -5.46 -2.21 -15.25
CA ARG A 73 -6.52 -1.37 -14.66
C ARG A 73 -6.58 -1.47 -13.14
N ALA A 74 -6.30 -2.65 -12.59
CA ALA A 74 -6.46 -2.92 -11.16
C ALA A 74 -5.22 -2.59 -10.33
N TYR A 75 -4.03 -2.78 -10.90
CA TYR A 75 -2.77 -2.69 -10.17
C TYR A 75 -1.86 -1.59 -10.74
N ARG A 76 -1.04 -1.03 -9.87
CA ARG A 76 0.04 -0.10 -10.22
C ARG A 76 1.34 -0.61 -9.61
N PRO A 77 2.48 -0.43 -10.31
CA PRO A 77 3.79 -0.68 -9.71
C PRO A 77 3.97 0.16 -8.43
N THR A 78 4.70 -0.37 -7.45
CA THR A 78 5.04 0.36 -6.22
C THR A 78 6.01 1.54 -6.47
N GLN A 79 6.40 1.75 -7.72
CA GLN A 79 7.24 2.85 -8.23
C GLN A 79 6.47 3.73 -9.24
N GLY A 80 5.22 4.07 -8.95
CA GLY A 80 4.35 4.85 -9.83
C GLY A 80 2.90 4.80 -9.34
N MET A 81 2.73 4.91 -8.02
CA MET A 81 1.44 4.84 -7.37
C MET A 81 0.71 6.18 -7.39
N THR A 82 -0.61 6.13 -7.33
CA THR A 82 -1.44 7.28 -6.96
C THR A 82 -1.29 7.60 -5.47
N PHE A 83 -1.69 8.80 -5.06
CA PHE A 83 -1.68 9.19 -3.63
C PHE A 83 -2.55 8.26 -2.77
N GLY A 84 -3.69 7.80 -3.29
CA GLY A 84 -4.54 6.84 -2.58
C GLY A 84 -3.80 5.54 -2.24
N LEU A 85 -3.03 4.99 -3.19
CA LEU A 85 -2.22 3.79 -2.96
C LEU A 85 -1.04 4.08 -2.01
N ALA A 86 -0.44 5.28 -2.08
CA ALA A 86 0.59 5.70 -1.14
C ALA A 86 0.06 5.77 0.30
N ILE A 87 -1.17 6.25 0.51
CA ILE A 87 -1.83 6.22 1.82
C ILE A 87 -2.01 4.78 2.32
N GLU A 88 -2.43 3.86 1.47
CA GLU A 88 -2.57 2.45 1.88
C GLU A 88 -1.21 1.82 2.22
N ALA A 89 -0.15 2.15 1.48
CA ALA A 89 1.22 1.72 1.82
C ALA A 89 1.67 2.28 3.18
N LEU A 90 1.39 3.56 3.48
CA LEU A 90 1.65 4.17 4.79
C LEU A 90 0.92 3.44 5.93
N LYS A 91 -0.33 3.05 5.74
CA LYS A 91 -1.11 2.28 6.72
C LYS A 91 -0.52 0.91 7.00
N GLN A 92 0.16 0.32 6.02
CA GLN A 92 0.91 -0.94 6.17
C GLN A 92 2.32 -0.75 6.75
N GLY A 93 2.70 0.48 7.12
CA GLY A 93 3.98 0.80 7.75
C GLY A 93 5.12 1.08 6.77
N ALA A 94 4.84 1.16 5.47
CA ALA A 94 5.85 1.53 4.49
C ALA A 94 6.23 3.02 4.57
N LYS A 95 7.42 3.36 4.09
CA LYS A 95 7.81 4.73 3.76
C LYS A 95 7.47 5.01 2.31
N VAL A 96 6.95 6.20 2.01
CA VAL A 96 6.65 6.61 0.64
C VAL A 96 7.28 7.96 0.31
N ALA A 97 7.62 8.14 -0.95
CA ALA A 97 8.15 9.40 -1.48
C ALA A 97 7.58 9.66 -2.88
N ARG A 98 7.69 10.90 -3.35
CA ARG A 98 7.42 11.26 -4.74
C ARG A 98 8.72 11.39 -5.54
N ALA A 99 8.71 10.91 -6.78
CA ALA A 99 9.81 11.16 -7.72
C ALA A 99 10.03 12.67 -7.96
N GLY A 100 8.93 13.45 -7.98
CA GLY A 100 8.94 14.90 -8.16
C GLY A 100 9.52 15.71 -6.99
N TRP A 101 9.90 15.09 -5.88
CA TRP A 101 10.48 15.79 -4.71
C TRP A 101 11.98 16.04 -4.81
N ASN A 102 12.53 16.18 -6.00
CA ASN A 102 13.91 16.59 -6.28
C ASN A 102 15.03 15.70 -5.68
N GLY A 103 14.77 14.42 -5.41
CA GLY A 103 15.79 13.46 -5.01
C GLY A 103 16.51 13.75 -3.69
N LYS A 104 15.99 14.63 -2.82
CA LYS A 104 16.63 15.04 -1.55
C LYS A 104 16.38 14.07 -0.38
N GLY A 105 16.03 12.83 -0.68
CA GLY A 105 15.78 11.82 0.35
C GLY A 105 14.62 12.16 1.29
N MET A 106 13.65 12.94 0.82
CA MET A 106 12.40 13.22 1.54
C MET A 106 11.51 11.98 1.49
N TRP A 107 10.80 11.73 2.58
CA TRP A 107 9.82 10.65 2.62
C TRP A 107 8.74 10.93 3.67
N LEU A 108 7.63 10.21 3.53
CA LEU A 108 6.53 10.19 4.49
C LEU A 108 6.49 8.86 5.22
N SER A 109 6.02 8.89 6.46
CA SER A 109 5.61 7.73 7.25
C SER A 109 4.36 8.04 8.06
N LEU A 110 3.67 6.99 8.53
CA LEU A 110 2.55 7.13 9.44
C LEU A 110 3.02 6.95 10.88
N SER A 111 2.92 8.00 11.69
CA SER A 111 3.22 7.96 13.13
C SER A 111 1.97 7.67 13.92
N GLY A 112 2.08 6.78 14.93
CA GLY A 112 0.97 6.36 15.79
C GLY A 112 0.13 5.22 15.23
N GLY A 113 0.53 4.59 14.11
CA GLY A 113 -0.25 3.55 13.44
C GLY A 113 -1.63 4.05 13.01
N MET A 114 -2.63 3.17 13.00
CA MET A 114 -3.99 3.52 12.55
C MET A 114 -4.89 4.09 13.64
N VAL A 115 -4.54 3.88 14.90
CA VAL A 115 -5.39 4.23 16.06
C VAL A 115 -4.78 5.32 16.95
N GLY A 116 -3.55 5.75 16.67
CA GLY A 116 -2.82 6.65 17.55
C GLY A 116 -2.14 5.91 18.72
N ARG A 117 -1.69 6.66 19.70
CA ARG A 117 -1.04 6.09 20.89
C ARG A 117 -1.33 6.92 22.14
N ILE A 118 -1.27 6.27 23.30
CA ILE A 118 -1.22 6.96 24.60
C ILE A 118 0.20 7.50 24.81
N VAL A 119 0.29 8.79 25.17
CA VAL A 119 1.55 9.48 25.48
C VAL A 119 1.47 10.00 26.90
N GLN A 120 2.49 9.71 27.71
CA GLN A 120 2.58 10.19 29.09
C GLN A 120 2.86 11.71 29.10
N ALA A 121 2.44 12.39 30.15
CA ALA A 121 2.54 13.84 30.24
C ALA A 121 3.98 14.34 30.07
N ASP A 122 4.95 13.68 30.68
CA ASP A 122 6.39 14.01 30.63
C ASP A 122 7.03 13.80 29.25
N GLN A 123 6.33 13.15 28.32
CA GLN A 123 6.78 12.93 26.93
C GLN A 123 6.31 14.02 25.96
N PHE A 124 5.49 14.94 26.39
CA PHE A 124 5.05 16.05 25.54
C PHE A 124 6.08 17.18 25.52
N TRP A 125 6.38 17.68 24.34
CA TRP A 125 7.36 18.78 24.15
C TRP A 125 6.77 20.16 24.45
N SER A 126 5.43 20.30 24.38
CA SER A 126 4.74 21.56 24.66
C SER A 126 4.14 21.54 26.05
N GLN A 127 4.35 22.62 26.81
CA GLN A 127 3.82 22.76 28.17
C GLN A 127 2.30 22.60 28.20
N ALA A 128 1.61 23.19 27.22
CA ALA A 128 0.14 23.10 27.16
C ALA A 128 -0.37 21.66 26.99
N ASN A 129 0.32 20.83 26.19
CA ASN A 129 -0.03 19.43 26.03
C ASN A 129 0.33 18.58 27.26
N HIS A 130 1.45 18.89 27.89
CA HIS A 130 1.83 18.31 29.18
C HIS A 130 0.75 18.57 30.24
N ASP A 131 0.37 19.86 30.43
CA ASP A 131 -0.61 20.25 31.44
C ASP A 131 -2.00 19.64 31.17
N TYR A 132 -2.38 19.56 29.89
CA TYR A 132 -3.59 18.82 29.51
C TYR A 132 -3.51 17.35 29.88
N ALA A 133 -2.43 16.66 29.53
CA ALA A 133 -2.25 15.24 29.87
C ALA A 133 -2.26 15.01 31.38
N GLU A 134 -1.63 15.89 32.18
CA GLU A 134 -1.69 15.84 33.65
C GLU A 134 -3.13 15.96 34.15
N SER A 135 -3.92 16.88 33.58
CA SER A 135 -5.33 17.06 33.92
C SER A 135 -6.21 15.85 33.59
N GLN A 136 -5.76 15.01 32.65
CA GLN A 136 -6.45 13.78 32.25
C GLN A 136 -5.95 12.52 32.98
N GLY A 137 -5.16 12.67 34.03
CA GLY A 137 -4.64 11.55 34.82
C GLY A 137 -3.24 11.09 34.40
N GLY A 138 -2.43 12.00 33.86
CA GLY A 138 -1.01 11.78 33.55
C GLY A 138 -0.71 11.33 32.12
N SER A 139 -1.71 11.22 31.24
CA SER A 139 -1.50 10.86 29.84
C SER A 139 -2.60 11.40 28.94
N ALA A 140 -2.31 11.46 27.63
CA ALA A 140 -3.32 11.79 26.62
C ALA A 140 -3.18 10.92 25.37
N HIS A 141 -4.27 10.70 24.67
CA HIS A 141 -4.29 10.01 23.40
C HIS A 141 -3.87 10.95 22.26
N VAL A 142 -2.79 10.59 21.56
CA VAL A 142 -2.30 11.30 20.38
C VAL A 142 -2.76 10.58 19.13
N LEU A 143 -3.46 11.29 18.26
CA LEU A 143 -4.00 10.76 17.01
C LEU A 143 -2.88 10.40 16.02
N PRO A 144 -3.15 9.51 15.05
CA PRO A 144 -2.22 9.23 13.95
C PRO A 144 -1.91 10.50 13.16
N ALA A 145 -0.67 10.63 12.71
CA ALA A 145 -0.26 11.73 11.84
C ALA A 145 0.69 11.24 10.75
N ILE A 146 0.49 11.75 9.53
CA ILE A 146 1.51 11.60 8.48
C ILE A 146 2.65 12.54 8.81
N THR A 147 3.86 12.00 8.88
CA THR A 147 5.08 12.73 9.18
C THR A 147 5.99 12.74 7.98
N MET A 148 6.80 13.77 7.84
CA MET A 148 7.75 13.92 6.74
C MET A 148 9.18 14.02 7.27
N LYS A 149 10.08 13.22 6.71
CA LYS A 149 11.51 13.54 6.77
C LYS A 149 11.80 14.58 5.69
N THR A 150 12.19 15.77 6.11
CA THR A 150 12.47 16.91 5.22
C THR A 150 13.76 16.73 4.43
N ALA A 151 13.96 17.60 3.43
CA ALA A 151 15.20 17.63 2.63
C ALA A 151 16.45 17.95 3.47
N THR A 152 16.27 18.70 4.55
CA THR A 152 17.33 19.14 5.49
C THR A 152 17.55 18.16 6.65
N GLY A 153 16.70 17.13 6.80
CA GLY A 153 16.91 16.03 7.73
C GLY A 153 16.01 16.03 8.95
N GLU A 154 15.17 17.05 9.14
CA GLU A 154 14.24 17.14 10.26
C GLU A 154 13.00 16.26 10.05
N ILE A 155 12.32 15.94 11.12
CA ILE A 155 11.00 15.30 11.09
C ILE A 155 9.91 16.36 11.33
N LEU A 156 9.10 16.59 10.31
CA LEU A 156 7.89 17.41 10.41
C LEU A 156 6.73 16.52 10.86
N MET A 157 6.16 16.85 12.02
CA MET A 157 4.95 16.19 12.53
C MET A 157 3.70 16.86 11.94
N GLY A 158 2.82 16.08 11.34
CA GLY A 158 1.58 16.60 10.77
C GLY A 158 1.75 17.19 9.36
N TRP A 159 2.36 16.46 8.43
CA TRP A 159 2.49 16.87 7.03
C TRP A 159 1.11 17.00 6.37
N LEU A 160 0.90 18.08 5.61
CA LEU A 160 -0.31 18.34 4.84
C LEU A 160 -0.04 18.14 3.35
N ALA A 161 -0.86 17.31 2.70
CA ALA A 161 -0.79 17.09 1.27
C ALA A 161 -1.27 18.33 0.49
N SER A 162 -0.47 18.82 -0.44
CA SER A 162 -0.92 19.77 -1.44
C SER A 162 -1.80 19.08 -2.50
N GLN A 163 -2.55 19.85 -3.30
CA GLN A 163 -3.28 19.27 -4.41
C GLN A 163 -2.36 18.61 -5.44
N THR A 164 -1.19 19.17 -5.68
CA THR A 164 -0.17 18.57 -6.55
C THR A 164 0.34 17.24 -6.02
N ASP A 165 0.39 17.05 -4.70
CA ASP A 165 0.74 15.77 -4.10
C ASP A 165 -0.40 14.76 -4.21
N MET A 166 -1.65 15.20 -3.94
CA MET A 166 -2.83 14.34 -4.01
C MET A 166 -3.15 13.83 -5.42
N LEU A 167 -2.88 14.65 -6.45
CA LEU A 167 -3.16 14.32 -7.86
C LEU A 167 -1.97 13.67 -8.57
N ALA A 168 -0.85 13.48 -7.89
CA ALA A 168 0.35 12.87 -8.47
C ALA A 168 0.20 11.35 -8.63
N GLU A 169 0.83 10.83 -9.68
CA GLU A 169 0.93 9.40 -9.98
C GLU A 169 2.40 8.93 -9.98
N ASP A 170 3.26 9.62 -9.24
CA ASP A 170 4.70 9.35 -9.12
C ASP A 170 5.12 8.94 -7.69
N TRP A 171 4.17 8.50 -6.89
CA TRP A 171 4.45 7.99 -5.57
C TRP A 171 5.14 6.63 -5.61
N ALA A 172 6.08 6.42 -4.71
CA ALA A 172 6.84 5.18 -4.62
C ALA A 172 7.01 4.73 -3.17
N VAL A 173 6.96 3.41 -2.95
CA VAL A 173 7.48 2.80 -1.72
C VAL A 173 8.99 2.85 -1.80
N ILE A 174 9.62 3.29 -0.71
CA ILE A 174 11.08 3.35 -0.58
C ILE A 174 11.57 2.41 0.53
N PRO A 175 12.80 1.92 0.45
CA PRO A 175 13.40 1.02 1.46
C PRO A 175 13.44 1.58 2.89
#